data_d2e9fb1deb78fab3a82d0ea335996146
#
_entry.id   d2e9fb1deb78fab3a82d0ea335996146
#
_cell.length_a   1.000
_cell.length_b   1.000
_cell.length_c   1.000
_cell.angle_alpha   90.00
_cell.angle_beta   90.00
_cell.angle_gamma   90.00
#
_symmetry.space_group_name_H-M   'P 1'
#
loop_
_entity.id
_entity.type
_entity.pdbx_description
1 polymer ?
#
loop_
_entity_poly.entity_id
_entity_poly.type
_entity_poly.pdbx_seq_one_letter_code
_entity_poly.pdbx_strand_id
1 'polypeptide(L)'
;MTHAPIHAQFEAAEWLQRWAHLLPAGAPVLDIACGRGRHLRWLAGRGHPVTGIDRDAAALAASQGLADAGLAELILADIENSPWPCPGRQWPVLLVTHYLWRPLWPQILATLAPGGLLIYETFAAGNETVGKPSRPDFLLQPGELITRCAGLRIIAFEDGFLDDPARFVQRAVARRPGAADTPAMRYRLPPASLPVA
;
A
#
# COMPACT_ATOMS: atom_id res chain seq x y z
N MET A 1 10.98 4.58 27.02
CA MET A 1 9.98 4.88 25.98
C MET A 1 10.67 5.75 24.92
N THR A 2 11.26 5.13 23.91
CA THR A 2 11.91 5.84 22.81
C THR A 2 10.82 6.23 21.81
N HIS A 3 10.52 7.53 21.74
CA HIS A 3 9.70 8.07 20.68
C HIS A 3 10.42 7.84 19.34
N ALA A 4 9.74 7.17 18.40
CA ALA A 4 10.22 7.14 17.02
C ALA A 4 10.43 8.59 16.55
N PRO A 5 11.51 8.89 15.82
CA PRO A 5 11.79 10.24 15.37
C PRO A 5 10.64 10.78 14.53
N ILE A 6 10.22 12.01 14.79
CA ILE A 6 9.08 12.69 14.14
C ILE A 6 9.17 12.63 12.59
N HIS A 7 10.38 12.52 12.04
CA HIS A 7 10.63 12.40 10.61
C HIS A 7 10.05 11.11 9.98
N ALA A 8 10.06 9.98 10.69
CA ALA A 8 9.55 8.70 10.16
C ALA A 8 8.03 8.71 9.88
N GLN A 9 7.26 9.59 10.51
CA GLN A 9 5.81 9.72 10.29
C GLN A 9 5.46 10.41 8.95
N PHE A 10 6.42 11.09 8.32
CA PHE A 10 6.20 11.85 7.08
C PHE A 10 6.82 11.20 5.85
N GLU A 11 7.69 10.23 6.03
CA GLU A 11 8.31 9.51 4.92
C GLU A 11 7.38 8.41 4.39
N ALA A 12 7.41 8.21 3.07
CA ALA A 12 6.72 7.08 2.46
C ALA A 12 7.34 5.75 2.95
N ALA A 13 6.53 4.71 3.01
CA ALA A 13 7.02 3.39 3.39
C ALA A 13 8.21 2.97 2.51
N GLU A 14 9.24 2.40 3.13
CA GLU A 14 10.45 1.92 2.43
C GLU A 14 10.07 0.94 1.30
N TRP A 15 9.06 0.09 1.54
CA TRP A 15 8.55 -0.83 0.55
C TRP A 15 8.01 -0.13 -0.70
N LEU A 16 7.23 0.94 -0.54
CA LEU A 16 6.79 1.75 -1.66
C LEU A 16 7.97 2.38 -2.40
N GLN A 17 8.91 2.99 -1.67
CA GLN A 17 10.08 3.65 -2.27
C GLN A 17 10.93 2.67 -3.08
N ARG A 18 11.17 1.47 -2.52
CA ARG A 18 11.97 0.41 -3.15
C ARG A 18 11.39 -0.06 -4.49
N TRP A 19 10.06 -0.10 -4.60
CA TRP A 19 9.36 -0.63 -5.78
C TRP A 19 8.74 0.45 -6.67
N ALA A 20 8.91 1.72 -6.35
CA ALA A 20 8.32 2.83 -7.10
C ALA A 20 8.78 2.90 -8.56
N HIS A 21 9.93 2.35 -8.87
CA HIS A 21 10.44 2.27 -10.25
C HIS A 21 9.56 1.40 -11.18
N LEU A 22 8.64 0.60 -10.63
CA LEU A 22 7.67 -0.17 -11.38
C LEU A 22 6.38 0.60 -11.68
N LEU A 23 6.17 1.76 -11.05
CA LEU A 23 5.01 2.60 -11.33
C LEU A 23 5.14 3.21 -12.72
N PRO A 24 4.13 3.08 -13.60
CA PRO A 24 4.15 3.79 -14.87
C PRO A 24 4.18 5.31 -14.64
N ALA A 25 4.99 6.03 -15.38
CA ALA A 25 5.14 7.49 -15.22
C ALA A 25 3.77 8.19 -15.30
N GLY A 26 3.47 9.05 -14.32
CA GLY A 26 2.21 9.79 -14.24
C GLY A 26 0.96 8.93 -14.00
N ALA A 27 1.09 7.64 -13.74
CA ALA A 27 -0.06 6.77 -13.50
C ALA A 27 -0.82 7.20 -12.23
N PRO A 28 -2.17 7.25 -12.27
CA PRO A 28 -2.99 7.48 -11.09
C PRO A 28 -2.79 6.38 -10.04
N VAL A 29 -2.70 6.79 -8.77
CA VAL A 29 -2.53 5.88 -7.64
C VAL A 29 -3.70 6.04 -6.66
N LEU A 30 -4.28 4.91 -6.24
CA LEU A 30 -5.21 4.89 -5.12
C LEU A 30 -4.49 4.38 -3.88
N ASP A 31 -4.47 5.17 -2.81
CA ASP A 31 -4.00 4.80 -1.47
C ASP A 31 -5.20 4.49 -0.58
N ILE A 32 -5.36 3.21 -0.21
CA ILE A 32 -6.47 2.71 0.59
C ILE A 32 -6.09 2.78 2.07
N ALA A 33 -6.94 3.42 2.88
CA ALA A 33 -6.68 3.76 4.28
C ALA A 33 -5.43 4.66 4.39
N CYS A 34 -5.43 5.76 3.64
CA CYS A 34 -4.26 6.62 3.44
C CYS A 34 -3.83 7.41 4.68
N GLY A 35 -4.68 7.45 5.74
CA GLY A 35 -4.40 8.20 6.96
C GLY A 35 -4.12 9.67 6.67
N ARG A 36 -3.04 10.18 7.25
CA ARG A 36 -2.59 11.57 7.06
C ARG A 36 -1.93 11.85 5.70
N GLY A 37 -1.94 10.89 4.76
CA GLY A 37 -1.50 11.06 3.37
C GLY A 37 0.01 11.20 3.17
N ARG A 38 0.84 10.52 3.97
CA ARG A 38 2.31 10.52 3.76
C ARG A 38 2.69 10.02 2.37
N HIS A 39 2.02 8.97 1.89
CA HIS A 39 2.25 8.43 0.56
C HIS A 39 1.64 9.30 -0.53
N LEU A 40 0.48 9.93 -0.28
CA LEU A 40 -0.12 10.88 -1.21
C LEU A 40 0.85 12.02 -1.54
N ARG A 41 1.47 12.63 -0.51
CA ARG A 41 2.48 13.69 -0.70
C ARG A 41 3.69 13.19 -1.48
N TRP A 42 4.17 12.03 -1.13
CA TRP A 42 5.37 11.45 -1.76
C TRP A 42 5.13 11.13 -3.24
N LEU A 43 3.98 10.56 -3.59
CA LEU A 43 3.58 10.21 -4.95
C LEU A 43 3.24 11.44 -5.79
N ALA A 44 2.48 12.39 -5.24
CA ALA A 44 2.16 13.67 -5.90
C ALA A 44 3.42 14.46 -6.25
N GLY A 45 4.40 14.51 -5.32
CA GLY A 45 5.70 15.12 -5.57
C GLY A 45 6.54 14.45 -6.67
N ARG A 46 6.11 13.27 -7.14
CA ARG A 46 6.71 12.52 -8.27
C ARG A 46 5.84 12.54 -9.54
N GLY A 47 4.81 13.38 -9.54
CA GLY A 47 3.95 13.59 -10.70
C GLY A 47 2.86 12.55 -10.88
N HIS A 48 2.52 11.78 -9.85
CA HIS A 48 1.38 10.87 -9.87
C HIS A 48 0.12 11.57 -9.37
N PRO A 49 -0.99 11.60 -10.14
CA PRO A 49 -2.30 11.92 -9.59
C PRO A 49 -2.65 10.91 -8.50
N VAL A 50 -3.10 11.38 -7.33
CA VAL A 50 -3.38 10.47 -6.21
C VAL A 50 -4.83 10.58 -5.76
N THR A 51 -5.41 9.45 -5.38
CA THR A 51 -6.69 9.36 -4.67
C THR A 51 -6.42 8.71 -3.31
N GLY A 52 -6.85 9.34 -2.23
CA GLY A 52 -6.76 8.79 -0.89
C GLY A 52 -8.13 8.51 -0.31
N ILE A 53 -8.33 7.32 0.24
CA ILE A 53 -9.55 6.96 0.98
C ILE A 53 -9.17 6.75 2.44
N ASP A 54 -9.90 7.40 3.35
CA ASP A 54 -9.79 7.14 4.79
C ASP A 54 -11.10 7.45 5.48
N ARG A 55 -11.34 6.85 6.66
CA ARG A 55 -12.52 7.13 7.50
C ARG A 55 -12.30 8.28 8.49
N ASP A 56 -11.07 8.67 8.72
CA ASP A 56 -10.71 9.74 9.65
C ASP A 56 -10.62 11.09 8.93
N ALA A 57 -11.65 11.91 9.09
CA ALA A 57 -11.70 13.25 8.50
C ALA A 57 -10.55 14.15 8.95
N ALA A 58 -10.09 14.02 10.22
CA ALA A 58 -8.97 14.81 10.73
C ALA A 58 -7.64 14.37 10.11
N ALA A 59 -7.49 13.07 9.83
CA ALA A 59 -6.34 12.56 9.11
C ALA A 59 -6.31 13.07 7.65
N LEU A 60 -7.44 13.00 6.95
CA LEU A 60 -7.57 13.49 5.56
C LEU A 60 -7.30 15.00 5.46
N ALA A 61 -7.76 15.80 6.43
CA ALA A 61 -7.52 17.25 6.46
C ALA A 61 -6.02 17.60 6.41
N ALA A 62 -5.14 16.72 6.88
CA ALA A 62 -3.69 16.92 6.76
C ALA A 62 -3.18 16.91 5.31
N SER A 63 -3.97 16.42 4.36
CA SER A 63 -3.64 16.38 2.93
C SER A 63 -4.49 17.34 2.09
N GLN A 64 -5.32 18.19 2.72
CA GLN A 64 -6.21 19.10 2.01
C GLN A 64 -5.45 20.03 1.04
N GLY A 65 -4.26 20.48 1.39
CA GLY A 65 -3.44 21.31 0.50
C GLY A 65 -3.06 20.62 -0.82
N LEU A 66 -3.00 19.28 -0.88
CA LEU A 66 -2.83 18.56 -2.14
C LEU A 66 -4.11 18.59 -2.99
N ALA A 67 -5.27 18.47 -2.35
CA ALA A 67 -6.56 18.54 -3.05
C ALA A 67 -6.81 19.96 -3.58
N ASP A 68 -6.52 20.98 -2.79
CA ASP A 68 -6.65 22.39 -3.19
C ASP A 68 -5.72 22.75 -4.37
N ALA A 69 -4.57 22.08 -4.47
CA ALA A 69 -3.64 22.21 -5.59
C ALA A 69 -4.03 21.34 -6.81
N GLY A 70 -5.13 20.59 -6.75
CA GLY A 70 -5.56 19.69 -7.82
C GLY A 70 -4.68 18.45 -8.02
N LEU A 71 -3.85 18.12 -7.02
CA LEU A 71 -2.92 16.99 -7.07
C LEU A 71 -3.49 15.72 -6.44
N ALA A 72 -4.53 15.84 -5.59
CA ALA A 72 -5.15 14.73 -4.90
C ALA A 72 -6.68 14.80 -4.93
N GLU A 73 -7.32 13.63 -5.00
CA GLU A 73 -8.72 13.43 -4.63
C GLU A 73 -8.76 12.78 -3.24
N LEU A 74 -9.48 13.38 -2.30
CA LEU A 74 -9.62 12.86 -0.93
C LEU A 74 -11.06 12.39 -0.71
N ILE A 75 -11.22 11.13 -0.33
CA ILE A 75 -12.52 10.49 -0.15
C ILE A 75 -12.68 10.10 1.32
N LEU A 76 -13.59 10.75 2.02
CA LEU A 76 -13.97 10.36 3.37
C LEU A 76 -14.97 9.19 3.30
N ALA A 77 -14.54 8.00 3.71
CA ALA A 77 -15.40 6.82 3.70
C ALA A 77 -14.95 5.76 4.71
N ASP A 78 -15.90 5.18 5.42
CA ASP A 78 -15.70 3.97 6.21
C ASP A 78 -15.90 2.73 5.31
N ILE A 79 -14.82 2.26 4.71
CA ILE A 79 -14.82 1.13 3.77
C ILE A 79 -15.01 -0.24 4.44
N GLU A 80 -15.10 -0.29 5.76
CA GLU A 80 -15.39 -1.51 6.51
C GLU A 80 -16.90 -1.68 6.73
N ASN A 81 -17.64 -0.58 6.93
CA ASN A 81 -19.05 -0.59 7.32
C ASN A 81 -19.99 0.09 6.32
N SER A 82 -19.45 0.63 5.22
CA SER A 82 -20.22 1.31 4.18
C SER A 82 -19.92 0.72 2.80
N PRO A 83 -20.79 0.95 1.81
CA PRO A 83 -20.50 0.57 0.43
C PRO A 83 -19.18 1.17 -0.07
N TRP A 84 -18.52 0.46 -0.98
CA TRP A 84 -17.30 0.95 -1.61
C TRP A 84 -17.53 2.32 -2.28
N PRO A 85 -16.74 3.35 -1.98
CA PRO A 85 -17.02 4.73 -2.43
C PRO A 85 -16.76 4.98 -3.91
N CYS A 86 -16.08 4.05 -4.60
CA CYS A 86 -15.66 4.21 -6.00
C CYS A 86 -16.17 3.04 -6.87
N PRO A 87 -17.49 2.81 -6.98
CA PRO A 87 -18.02 1.68 -7.73
C PRO A 87 -17.63 1.79 -9.22
N GLY A 88 -17.10 0.70 -9.78
CA GLY A 88 -16.72 0.62 -11.19
C GLY A 88 -15.43 1.35 -11.57
N ARG A 89 -14.84 2.17 -10.69
CA ARG A 89 -13.53 2.79 -10.96
C ARG A 89 -12.41 1.77 -10.77
N GLN A 90 -11.41 1.89 -11.64
CA GLN A 90 -10.20 1.09 -11.56
C GLN A 90 -8.96 1.98 -11.63
N TRP A 91 -7.91 1.56 -10.94
CA TRP A 91 -6.62 2.26 -10.93
C TRP A 91 -5.50 1.37 -11.44
N PRO A 92 -4.55 1.95 -12.20
CA PRO A 92 -3.35 1.24 -12.62
C PRO A 92 -2.40 0.93 -11.46
N VAL A 93 -2.52 1.66 -10.34
CA VAL A 93 -1.71 1.41 -9.14
C VAL A 93 -2.59 1.48 -7.90
N LEU A 94 -2.53 0.44 -7.07
CA LEU A 94 -3.12 0.41 -5.74
C LEU A 94 -2.00 0.33 -4.69
N LEU A 95 -2.13 1.15 -3.67
CA LEU A 95 -1.28 1.13 -2.49
C LEU A 95 -2.12 0.83 -1.25
N VAL A 96 -1.66 -0.09 -0.42
CA VAL A 96 -2.26 -0.41 0.88
C VAL A 96 -1.13 -0.58 1.88
N THR A 97 -1.10 0.25 2.92
CA THR A 97 -0.08 0.15 3.97
C THR A 97 -0.70 0.20 5.36
N HIS A 98 -0.23 -0.68 6.25
CA HIS A 98 -0.66 -0.76 7.65
C HIS A 98 -2.19 -0.90 7.81
N TYR A 99 -2.83 -1.55 6.86
CA TYR A 99 -4.27 -1.78 6.85
C TYR A 99 -4.57 -3.23 6.47
N LEU A 100 -5.49 -3.85 7.19
CA LEU A 100 -5.99 -5.20 6.92
C LEU A 100 -7.46 -5.28 7.28
N TRP A 101 -8.30 -5.46 6.27
CA TRP A 101 -9.70 -5.83 6.40
C TRP A 101 -10.03 -6.92 5.39
N ARG A 102 -10.07 -8.17 5.86
CA ARG A 102 -10.20 -9.35 4.99
C ARG A 102 -11.41 -9.33 4.07
N PRO A 103 -12.60 -8.86 4.50
CA PRO A 103 -13.76 -8.77 3.60
C PRO A 103 -13.58 -7.82 2.41
N LEU A 104 -12.63 -6.88 2.47
CA LEU A 104 -12.40 -5.92 1.38
C LEU A 104 -11.57 -6.48 0.23
N TRP A 105 -10.93 -7.63 0.37
CA TRP A 105 -10.02 -8.18 -0.65
C TRP A 105 -10.64 -8.34 -2.04
N PRO A 106 -11.88 -8.88 -2.19
CA PRO A 106 -12.50 -8.96 -3.51
C PRO A 106 -12.65 -7.58 -4.16
N GLN A 107 -12.96 -6.56 -3.37
CA GLN A 107 -13.10 -5.19 -3.85
C GLN A 107 -11.74 -4.58 -4.23
N ILE A 108 -10.68 -4.80 -3.44
CA ILE A 108 -9.32 -4.36 -3.78
C ILE A 108 -8.91 -4.94 -5.13
N LEU A 109 -9.10 -6.25 -5.33
CA LEU A 109 -8.75 -6.91 -6.59
C LEU A 109 -9.60 -6.41 -7.77
N ALA A 110 -10.89 -6.13 -7.56
CA ALA A 110 -11.77 -5.59 -8.59
C ALA A 110 -11.39 -4.16 -9.00
N THR A 111 -10.86 -3.38 -8.06
CA THR A 111 -10.44 -1.98 -8.24
C THR A 111 -9.08 -1.87 -8.95
N LEU A 112 -8.27 -2.91 -8.94
CA LEU A 112 -7.00 -2.95 -9.67
C LEU A 112 -7.29 -3.13 -11.16
N ALA A 113 -6.83 -2.22 -12.02
CA ALA A 113 -7.01 -2.30 -13.47
C ALA A 113 -6.26 -3.53 -14.05
N PRO A 114 -6.71 -4.09 -15.20
CA PRO A 114 -5.90 -5.06 -15.94
C PRO A 114 -4.51 -4.49 -16.25
N GLY A 115 -3.45 -5.25 -15.97
CA GLY A 115 -2.08 -4.77 -16.06
C GLY A 115 -1.65 -3.85 -14.90
N GLY A 116 -2.51 -3.61 -13.93
CA GLY A 116 -2.23 -2.74 -12.79
C GLY A 116 -1.32 -3.38 -11.73
N LEU A 117 -0.70 -2.54 -10.93
CA LEU A 117 0.26 -2.90 -9.88
C LEU A 117 -0.37 -2.70 -8.49
N LEU A 118 -0.30 -3.73 -7.65
CA LEU A 118 -0.63 -3.67 -6.23
C LEU A 118 0.66 -3.62 -5.43
N ILE A 119 0.81 -2.62 -4.56
CA ILE A 119 1.85 -2.54 -3.54
C ILE A 119 1.16 -2.65 -2.19
N TYR A 120 1.45 -3.71 -1.45
CA TYR A 120 0.80 -4.00 -0.18
C TYR A 120 1.85 -4.26 0.91
N GLU A 121 1.70 -3.65 2.07
CA GLU A 121 2.49 -3.92 3.26
C GLU A 121 1.60 -3.79 4.49
N THR A 122 1.55 -4.82 5.35
CA THR A 122 0.90 -4.70 6.65
C THR A 122 1.50 -5.66 7.68
N PHE A 123 1.03 -5.54 8.91
CA PHE A 123 1.52 -6.31 10.03
C PHE A 123 1.15 -7.80 9.92
N ALA A 124 2.03 -8.66 10.42
CA ALA A 124 1.88 -10.11 10.43
C ALA A 124 1.89 -10.68 11.86
N ALA A 125 1.47 -11.93 11.97
CA ALA A 125 1.51 -12.69 13.22
C ALA A 125 2.92 -12.66 13.82
N GLY A 126 3.01 -12.49 15.13
CA GLY A 126 4.24 -12.19 15.86
C GLY A 126 4.34 -10.72 16.27
N ASN A 127 3.67 -9.79 15.55
CA ASN A 127 3.72 -8.37 15.87
C ASN A 127 3.13 -8.04 17.26
N GLU A 128 2.22 -8.86 17.75
CA GLU A 128 1.66 -8.77 19.12
C GLU A 128 2.72 -8.89 20.22
N THR A 129 3.87 -9.45 19.90
CA THR A 129 4.98 -9.62 20.86
C THR A 129 5.87 -8.38 20.98
N VAL A 130 5.81 -7.49 20.00
CA VAL A 130 6.69 -6.30 19.93
C VAL A 130 5.93 -4.98 19.93
N GLY A 131 4.62 -4.98 19.62
CA GLY A 131 3.87 -3.73 19.58
C GLY A 131 2.41 -3.85 19.13
N LYS A 132 1.93 -2.76 18.55
CA LYS A 132 0.59 -2.68 17.97
C LYS A 132 0.68 -2.58 16.44
N PRO A 133 -0.35 -3.11 15.72
CA PRO A 133 -1.51 -3.82 16.21
C PRO A 133 -1.15 -5.17 16.85
N SER A 134 -1.96 -5.61 17.84
CA SER A 134 -1.77 -6.86 18.56
C SER A 134 -2.96 -7.81 18.45
N ARG A 135 -4.08 -7.35 17.88
CA ARG A 135 -5.25 -8.20 17.66
C ARG A 135 -5.06 -9.08 16.43
N PRO A 136 -5.35 -10.39 16.51
CA PRO A 136 -5.18 -11.33 15.37
C PRO A 136 -5.91 -10.90 14.10
N ASP A 137 -7.05 -10.19 14.25
CA ASP A 137 -7.84 -9.69 13.11
C ASP A 137 -7.04 -8.73 12.20
N PHE A 138 -6.06 -8.03 12.77
CA PHE A 138 -5.22 -7.06 12.08
C PHE A 138 -3.83 -7.60 11.72
N LEU A 139 -3.59 -8.90 11.93
CA LEU A 139 -2.32 -9.55 11.65
C LEU A 139 -2.49 -10.63 10.59
N LEU A 140 -1.73 -10.55 9.52
CA LEU A 140 -1.69 -11.57 8.49
C LEU A 140 -1.11 -12.87 9.06
N GLN A 141 -1.71 -13.99 8.74
CA GLN A 141 -1.14 -15.31 9.05
C GLN A 141 0.04 -15.60 8.12
N PRO A 142 1.00 -16.47 8.50
CA PRO A 142 2.14 -16.80 7.65
C PRO A 142 1.73 -17.13 6.21
N GLY A 143 2.30 -16.42 5.23
CA GLY A 143 2.00 -16.58 3.81
C GLY A 143 0.60 -16.15 3.35
N GLU A 144 -0.23 -15.56 4.22
CA GLU A 144 -1.60 -15.19 3.88
C GLU A 144 -1.65 -14.22 2.69
N LEU A 145 -0.72 -13.27 2.61
CA LEU A 145 -0.73 -12.27 1.55
C LEU A 145 -0.51 -12.90 0.15
N ILE A 146 0.29 -13.95 0.04
CA ILE A 146 0.43 -14.71 -1.22
C ILE A 146 -0.92 -15.29 -1.65
N THR A 147 -1.63 -15.93 -0.72
CA THR A 147 -2.94 -16.52 -0.99
C THR A 147 -3.96 -15.45 -1.39
N ARG A 148 -3.92 -14.29 -0.72
CA ARG A 148 -4.80 -13.15 -1.03
C ARG A 148 -4.54 -12.57 -2.42
N CYS A 149 -3.32 -12.64 -2.90
CA CYS A 149 -2.93 -12.22 -4.25
C CYS A 149 -3.14 -13.32 -5.31
N ALA A 150 -3.92 -14.36 -5.03
CA ALA A 150 -4.23 -15.41 -6.01
C ALA A 150 -4.80 -14.79 -7.30
N GLY A 151 -4.30 -15.24 -8.46
CA GLY A 151 -4.62 -14.68 -9.77
C GLY A 151 -3.81 -13.45 -10.18
N LEU A 152 -3.00 -12.89 -9.30
CA LEU A 152 -2.00 -11.87 -9.62
C LEU A 152 -0.63 -12.52 -9.86
N ARG A 153 0.20 -11.89 -10.67
CA ARG A 153 1.62 -12.24 -10.77
C ARG A 153 2.37 -11.59 -9.63
N ILE A 154 2.89 -12.38 -8.70
CA ILE A 154 3.76 -11.89 -7.63
C ILE A 154 5.11 -11.51 -8.25
N ILE A 155 5.54 -10.27 -8.03
CA ILE A 155 6.84 -9.74 -8.46
C ILE A 155 7.83 -9.82 -7.29
N ALA A 156 7.35 -9.48 -6.09
CA ALA A 156 8.12 -9.56 -4.85
C ALA A 156 7.20 -9.92 -3.68
N PHE A 157 7.75 -10.65 -2.73
CA PHE A 157 7.09 -10.98 -1.48
C PHE A 157 8.13 -11.12 -0.38
N GLU A 158 7.79 -10.58 0.78
CA GLU A 158 8.56 -10.77 2.01
C GLU A 158 7.61 -11.05 3.17
N ASP A 159 8.00 -11.97 4.03
CA ASP A 159 7.31 -12.34 5.27
C ASP A 159 8.38 -12.46 6.35
N GLY A 160 8.39 -11.55 7.32
CA GLY A 160 9.44 -11.54 8.30
C GLY A 160 9.42 -10.36 9.26
N PHE A 161 10.55 -10.18 9.93
CA PHE A 161 10.76 -9.18 10.97
C PHE A 161 11.63 -8.04 10.46
N LEU A 162 11.26 -6.81 10.81
CA LEU A 162 12.05 -5.60 10.61
C LEU A 162 12.47 -5.06 11.97
N ASP A 163 13.74 -4.70 12.11
CA ASP A 163 14.33 -4.27 13.38
C ASP A 163 14.00 -2.81 13.73
N ASP A 164 13.92 -1.93 12.72
CA ASP A 164 13.71 -0.50 12.94
C ASP A 164 12.58 0.07 12.06
N PRO A 165 11.46 0.41 12.68
CA PRO A 165 11.00 0.00 14.00
C PRO A 165 10.69 -1.50 14.05
N ALA A 166 10.90 -2.11 15.22
CA ALA A 166 10.64 -3.53 15.44
C ALA A 166 9.19 -3.90 15.09
N ARG A 167 9.00 -4.75 14.08
CA ARG A 167 7.68 -5.21 13.64
C ARG A 167 7.73 -6.44 12.76
N PHE A 168 6.72 -7.29 12.88
CA PHE A 168 6.47 -8.37 11.93
C PHE A 168 5.58 -7.88 10.79
N VAL A 169 5.97 -8.15 9.55
CA VAL A 169 5.25 -7.70 8.36
C VAL A 169 5.16 -8.79 7.30
N GLN A 170 4.09 -8.75 6.52
CA GLN A 170 4.08 -9.28 5.16
C GLN A 170 3.93 -8.15 4.17
N ARG A 171 4.68 -8.24 3.09
CA ARG A 171 4.66 -7.24 2.03
C ARG A 171 4.78 -7.87 0.65
N ALA A 172 4.02 -7.35 -0.31
CA ALA A 172 3.98 -7.88 -1.66
C ALA A 172 3.93 -6.76 -2.69
N VAL A 173 4.54 -7.03 -3.83
CA VAL A 173 4.29 -6.32 -5.08
C VAL A 173 3.75 -7.34 -6.06
N ALA A 174 2.55 -7.09 -6.54
CA ALA A 174 1.85 -8.00 -7.42
C ALA A 174 1.22 -7.25 -8.60
N ARG A 175 1.12 -7.89 -9.75
CA ARG A 175 0.54 -7.33 -10.95
C ARG A 175 -0.69 -8.12 -11.39
N ARG A 176 -1.79 -7.43 -11.65
CA ARG A 176 -2.94 -8.06 -12.31
C ARG A 176 -2.58 -8.35 -13.78
N PRO A 177 -2.78 -9.57 -14.29
CA PRO A 177 -2.56 -9.85 -15.71
C PRO A 177 -3.36 -8.91 -16.60
N GLY A 178 -2.73 -8.44 -17.68
CA GLY A 178 -3.33 -7.59 -18.71
C GLY A 178 -3.26 -8.24 -20.07
N ALA A 179 -4.05 -7.77 -21.03
CA ALA A 179 -4.11 -8.35 -22.38
C ALA A 179 -2.76 -8.30 -23.14
N ALA A 180 -1.90 -7.34 -22.80
CA ALA A 180 -0.56 -7.20 -23.39
C ALA A 180 0.53 -7.99 -22.66
N ASP A 181 0.19 -8.68 -21.58
CA ASP A 181 1.18 -9.40 -20.77
C ASP A 181 1.67 -10.65 -21.50
N THR A 182 2.98 -10.85 -21.45
CA THR A 182 3.63 -12.07 -21.94
C THR A 182 4.38 -12.75 -20.79
N PRO A 183 4.66 -14.07 -20.88
CA PRO A 183 5.47 -14.75 -19.87
C PRO A 183 6.88 -14.13 -19.72
N ALA A 184 7.37 -13.47 -20.77
CA ALA A 184 8.70 -12.87 -20.82
C ALA A 184 8.75 -11.41 -20.33
N MET A 185 7.66 -10.85 -19.77
CA MET A 185 7.70 -9.51 -19.16
C MET A 185 8.79 -9.43 -18.09
N ARG A 186 9.61 -8.40 -18.21
CA ARG A 186 10.76 -8.18 -17.32
C ARG A 186 10.41 -7.14 -16.27
N TYR A 187 10.46 -7.54 -15.02
CA TYR A 187 10.39 -6.64 -13.87
C TYR A 187 11.78 -6.53 -13.28
N ARG A 188 12.36 -5.32 -13.31
CA ARG A 188 13.67 -5.13 -12.68
C ARG A 188 13.51 -5.26 -11.17
N LEU A 189 14.30 -6.15 -10.58
CA LEU A 189 14.41 -6.23 -9.14
C LEU A 189 15.36 -5.12 -8.67
N PRO A 190 15.08 -4.44 -7.55
CA PRO A 190 16.03 -3.51 -6.96
C PRO A 190 17.32 -4.27 -6.61
N PRO A 191 18.48 -3.61 -6.66
CA PRO A 191 19.72 -4.24 -6.21
C PRO A 191 19.54 -4.70 -4.76
N ALA A 192 20.06 -5.87 -4.42
CA ALA A 192 20.11 -6.31 -3.03
C ALA A 192 20.88 -5.25 -2.23
N SER A 193 20.23 -4.66 -1.23
CA SER A 193 20.96 -3.84 -0.27
C SER A 193 21.85 -4.81 0.51
N LEU A 194 23.15 -4.79 0.24
CA LEU A 194 24.10 -5.49 1.12
C LEU A 194 23.98 -4.83 2.49
N PRO A 195 23.92 -5.61 3.58
CA PRO A 195 24.01 -5.03 4.91
C PRO A 195 25.30 -4.21 4.97
N VAL A 196 25.18 -2.98 5.42
CA VAL A 196 26.35 -2.18 5.80
C VAL A 196 26.98 -2.91 6.97
N ALA A 197 28.19 -3.43 6.75
CA ALA A 197 28.97 -4.13 7.75
C ALA A 197 29.37 -3.21 8.92
#